data_4b16b826563bd0f4ee1267da9847386d
#
_entry.id   4b16b826563bd0f4ee1267da9847386d
#
_cell.length_a   1.000
_cell.length_b   1.000
_cell.length_c   1.000
_cell.angle_alpha   90.00
_cell.angle_beta   90.00
_cell.angle_gamma   90.00
#
_symmetry.space_group_name_H-M   'P 1'
#
loop_
_entity.id
_entity.type
_entity.pdbx_description
1 polymer ?
#
loop_
_entity_poly.entity_id
_entity_poly.type
_entity_poly.pdbx_seq_one_letter_code
_entity_poly.pdbx_strand_id
1 'polypeptide(L)'
;VIKFFKKLFARPETQPDNVTTAPLSEQQIESIVQTQGPLYDLQQLNAGAGQSTGKQRELNEDSLLSITTTLAGNSGNLPFGLYIIADGMGGHQYGEVASNAAIRTMGGLILGKFHPYMFDLPTKVMDESIQEIKLAGVKDAQNIVQHEAPGSGTTLTAALVLGRQVTIAHVGDSR
;
A
#
# COMPACT_ATOMS: atom_id res chain seq x y z
N VAL A 1 -33.25 -12.99 -11.31
CA VAL A 1 -32.06 -12.18 -11.04
C VAL A 1 -32.44 -10.70 -10.84
N ILE A 2 -33.27 -10.12 -11.67
CA ILE A 2 -33.68 -8.69 -11.59
C ILE A 2 -34.54 -8.40 -10.33
N LYS A 3 -35.32 -9.35 -9.82
CA LYS A 3 -36.10 -9.17 -8.58
C LYS A 3 -35.24 -9.17 -7.31
N PHE A 4 -34.08 -9.80 -7.34
CA PHE A 4 -33.18 -9.85 -6.19
C PHE A 4 -32.46 -8.50 -6.00
N PHE A 5 -32.03 -7.86 -7.09
CA PHE A 5 -31.37 -6.55 -7.03
C PHE A 5 -32.31 -5.43 -6.56
N LYS A 6 -33.61 -5.47 -6.92
CA LYS A 6 -34.58 -4.48 -6.42
C LYS A 6 -34.76 -4.53 -4.89
N LYS A 7 -34.53 -5.68 -4.25
CA LYS A 7 -34.65 -5.81 -2.79
C LYS A 7 -33.40 -5.30 -2.05
N LEU A 8 -32.25 -5.27 -2.71
CA LEU A 8 -30.98 -4.77 -2.14
C LEU A 8 -30.93 -3.23 -2.11
N PHE A 9 -31.67 -2.56 -2.98
CA PHE A 9 -31.68 -1.09 -3.10
C PHE A 9 -33.03 -0.46 -2.69
N ALA A 10 -33.96 -1.25 -2.17
CA ALA A 10 -35.15 -0.69 -1.55
C ALA A 10 -34.74 0.00 -0.24
N ARG A 11 -34.61 1.32 -0.27
CA ARG A 11 -34.56 2.12 0.95
C ARG A 11 -35.83 1.84 1.75
N PRO A 12 -35.74 1.49 3.04
CA PRO A 12 -36.91 1.57 3.90
C PRO A 12 -37.35 3.05 3.88
N GLU A 13 -38.61 3.30 3.60
CA GLU A 13 -39.24 4.59 3.83
C GLU A 13 -39.31 4.80 5.34
N THR A 14 -38.19 5.18 5.93
CA THR A 14 -38.20 5.82 7.25
C THR A 14 -38.53 7.28 7.00
N GLN A 15 -39.62 7.73 7.62
CA GLN A 15 -39.92 9.16 7.74
C GLN A 15 -38.63 9.90 8.14
N PRO A 16 -38.37 11.10 7.60
CA PRO A 16 -37.24 11.87 8.04
C PRO A 16 -37.48 12.21 9.52
N ASP A 17 -36.85 11.47 10.41
CA ASP A 17 -36.63 11.96 11.75
C ASP A 17 -35.94 13.31 11.58
N ASN A 18 -36.58 14.34 12.04
CA ASN A 18 -36.01 15.68 12.15
C ASN A 18 -34.78 15.56 13.05
N VAL A 19 -33.62 15.21 12.48
CA VAL A 19 -32.35 15.31 13.17
C VAL A 19 -32.06 16.79 13.29
N THR A 20 -32.58 17.39 14.35
CA THR A 20 -32.17 18.75 14.76
C THR A 20 -30.74 18.62 15.26
N THR A 21 -29.80 19.01 14.43
CA THR A 21 -28.42 19.25 14.88
C THR A 21 -28.41 20.45 15.80
N ALA A 22 -28.61 20.21 17.08
CA ALA A 22 -28.38 21.26 18.09
C ALA A 22 -26.86 21.37 18.31
N PRO A 23 -26.31 22.59 18.45
CA PRO A 23 -24.91 22.75 18.83
C PRO A 23 -24.70 22.11 20.20
N LEU A 24 -23.59 21.39 20.35
CA LEU A 24 -23.21 20.76 21.61
C LEU A 24 -23.03 21.88 22.67
N SER A 25 -23.56 21.65 23.86
CA SER A 25 -23.32 22.56 24.98
C SER A 25 -21.87 22.48 25.45
N GLU A 26 -21.35 23.54 26.07
CA GLU A 26 -19.98 23.55 26.60
C GLU A 26 -19.71 22.36 27.53
N GLN A 27 -20.68 21.96 28.36
CA GLN A 27 -20.58 20.80 29.25
C GLN A 27 -20.48 19.46 28.47
N GLN A 28 -21.15 19.35 27.33
CA GLN A 28 -21.05 18.17 26.46
C GLN A 28 -19.69 18.14 25.76
N ILE A 29 -19.17 19.28 25.34
CA ILE A 29 -17.84 19.42 24.78
C ILE A 29 -16.78 19.05 25.81
N GLU A 30 -16.87 19.59 27.04
CA GLU A 30 -15.96 19.22 28.13
C GLU A 30 -16.01 17.73 28.49
N SER A 31 -17.20 17.13 28.52
CA SER A 31 -17.32 15.70 28.79
C SER A 31 -16.70 14.85 27.71
N ILE A 32 -16.79 15.25 26.44
CA ILE A 32 -16.14 14.58 25.31
C ILE A 32 -14.62 14.74 25.38
N VAL A 33 -14.14 15.92 25.74
CA VAL A 33 -12.70 16.19 25.89
C VAL A 33 -12.12 15.44 27.10
N GLN A 34 -12.86 15.31 28.20
CA GLN A 34 -12.41 14.57 29.39
C GLN A 34 -12.51 13.04 29.22
N THR A 35 -13.42 12.53 28.39
CA THR A 35 -13.53 11.09 28.08
C THR A 35 -12.55 10.66 27.00
N GLN A 36 -11.97 11.57 26.25
CA GLN A 36 -10.80 11.25 25.43
C GLN A 36 -9.64 11.09 26.41
N GLY A 37 -9.37 9.84 26.77
CA GLY A 37 -8.05 9.45 27.29
C GLY A 37 -6.98 10.03 26.37
N PRO A 38 -5.68 9.98 26.73
CA PRO A 38 -4.63 10.66 26.01
C PRO A 38 -4.88 10.45 24.52
N LEU A 39 -4.99 11.54 23.76
CA LEU A 39 -5.08 11.53 22.30
C LEU A 39 -4.03 10.52 21.84
N TYR A 40 -4.46 9.30 21.55
CA TYR A 40 -3.57 8.31 20.98
C TYR A 40 -3.08 8.98 19.70
N ASP A 41 -1.81 9.32 19.72
CA ASP A 41 -1.11 9.87 18.59
C ASP A 41 -1.44 8.96 17.41
N LEU A 42 -2.32 9.44 16.54
CA LEU A 42 -2.79 8.65 15.41
C LEU A 42 -1.55 8.34 14.61
N GLN A 43 -1.03 7.12 14.74
CA GLN A 43 0.15 6.71 14.00
C GLN A 43 -0.15 6.90 12.52
N GLN A 44 0.44 7.92 11.95
CA GLN A 44 0.32 8.24 10.53
C GLN A 44 1.64 7.95 9.86
N LEU A 45 1.55 7.30 8.71
CA LEU A 45 2.67 7.11 7.83
C LEU A 45 2.60 8.18 6.75
N ASN A 46 3.64 9.01 6.66
CA ASN A 46 3.77 10.02 5.62
C ASN A 46 4.94 9.64 4.71
N ALA A 47 4.70 9.62 3.41
CA ALA A 47 5.71 9.34 2.42
C ALA A 47 5.65 10.35 1.29
N GLY A 48 6.82 10.72 0.78
CA GLY A 48 6.97 11.50 -0.43
C GLY A 48 7.76 10.70 -1.46
N ALA A 49 7.41 10.82 -2.73
CA ALA A 49 8.09 10.17 -3.83
C ALA A 49 8.43 11.18 -4.92
N GLY A 50 9.55 10.96 -5.62
CA GLY A 50 9.98 11.80 -6.72
C GLY A 50 10.91 11.05 -7.66
N GLN A 51 10.87 11.38 -8.93
CA GLN A 51 11.74 10.86 -9.98
C GLN A 51 12.30 11.99 -10.84
N SER A 52 13.44 11.75 -11.44
CA SER A 52 14.06 12.67 -12.40
C SER A 52 14.92 11.90 -13.39
N THR A 53 14.78 12.18 -14.67
CA THR A 53 15.67 11.66 -15.72
C THR A 53 17.08 12.23 -15.64
N GLY A 54 17.28 13.26 -14.82
CA GLY A 54 18.54 14.00 -14.80
C GLY A 54 18.71 14.88 -16.05
N LYS A 55 19.97 15.31 -16.32
CA LYS A 55 20.27 16.25 -17.41
C LYS A 55 20.89 15.61 -18.66
N GLN A 56 21.26 14.35 -18.58
CA GLN A 56 22.04 13.68 -19.62
C GLN A 56 21.32 12.57 -20.34
N ARG A 57 20.25 12.00 -19.75
CA ARG A 57 19.48 10.92 -20.35
C ARG A 57 18.13 11.44 -20.89
N GLU A 58 17.66 10.87 -21.97
CA GLU A 58 16.35 11.19 -22.55
C GLU A 58 15.24 10.41 -21.85
N LEU A 59 15.53 9.20 -21.36
CA LEU A 59 14.60 8.33 -20.67
C LEU A 59 15.04 8.08 -19.22
N ASN A 60 14.07 7.97 -18.33
CA ASN A 60 14.30 7.52 -16.99
C ASN A 60 14.16 5.98 -16.95
N GLU A 61 15.25 5.30 -16.64
CA GLU A 61 15.28 3.85 -16.51
C GLU A 61 14.87 3.38 -15.10
N ASP A 62 14.70 4.33 -14.17
CA ASP A 62 14.20 4.03 -12.83
C ASP A 62 12.67 3.92 -12.83
N SER A 63 12.17 3.10 -11.95
CA SER A 63 10.75 3.00 -11.66
C SER A 63 10.50 3.04 -10.15
N LEU A 64 9.34 3.54 -9.74
CA LEU A 64 8.95 3.55 -8.34
C LEU A 64 7.46 3.23 -8.15
N LEU A 65 7.14 2.61 -7.02
CA LEU A 65 5.78 2.47 -6.49
C LEU A 65 5.76 3.01 -5.07
N SER A 66 4.81 3.88 -4.77
CA SER A 66 4.58 4.40 -3.43
C SER A 66 3.10 4.33 -3.10
N ILE A 67 2.77 3.52 -2.12
CA ILE A 67 1.40 3.38 -1.60
C ILE A 67 1.45 3.63 -0.10
N THR A 68 0.62 4.56 0.36
CA THR A 68 0.44 4.86 1.78
C THR A 68 -1.05 4.89 2.10
N THR A 69 -1.46 4.15 3.10
CA THR A 69 -2.85 4.14 3.56
C THR A 69 -2.93 3.85 5.05
N THR A 70 -4.07 4.09 5.64
CA THR A 70 -4.35 3.74 7.03
C THR A 70 -5.67 2.99 7.08
N LEU A 71 -5.64 1.82 7.68
CA LEU A 71 -6.85 1.08 8.02
C LEU A 71 -7.32 1.56 9.40
N ALA A 72 -8.46 2.24 9.42
CA ALA A 72 -9.06 2.75 10.64
C ALA A 72 -10.21 1.86 11.06
N GLY A 73 -10.21 1.42 12.32
CA GLY A 73 -11.26 0.56 12.88
C GLY A 73 -11.39 0.74 14.38
N ASN A 74 -12.37 0.04 14.96
CA ASN A 74 -12.64 0.13 16.40
C ASN A 74 -11.46 -0.30 17.28
N SER A 75 -10.53 -1.11 16.74
CA SER A 75 -9.33 -1.59 17.45
C SER A 75 -8.14 -0.62 17.34
N GLY A 76 -8.29 0.49 16.63
CA GLY A 76 -7.23 1.47 16.37
C GLY A 76 -6.93 1.65 14.88
N ASN A 77 -5.87 2.39 14.60
CA ASN A 77 -5.39 2.65 13.26
C ASN A 77 -4.19 1.76 12.95
N LEU A 78 -4.21 1.14 11.78
CA LEU A 78 -3.10 0.36 11.26
C LEU A 78 -2.52 1.08 10.03
N PRO A 79 -1.39 1.77 10.17
CA PRO A 79 -0.68 2.32 9.02
C PRO A 79 -0.16 1.22 8.10
N PHE A 80 -0.37 1.37 6.81
CA PHE A 80 0.16 0.50 5.77
C PHE A 80 0.95 1.34 4.76
N GLY A 81 2.15 0.87 4.41
CA GLY A 81 2.99 1.46 3.38
C GLY A 81 3.66 0.41 2.52
N LEU A 82 3.62 0.58 1.22
CA LEU A 82 4.39 -0.22 0.28
C LEU A 82 5.19 0.71 -0.63
N TYR A 83 6.49 0.62 -0.53
CA TYR A 83 7.44 1.45 -1.27
C TYR A 83 8.39 0.55 -2.03
N ILE A 84 8.45 0.69 -3.34
CA ILE A 84 9.34 -0.10 -4.19
C ILE A 84 10.06 0.86 -5.12
N ILE A 85 11.38 0.69 -5.22
CA ILE A 85 12.22 1.36 -6.20
C ILE A 85 13.00 0.32 -6.99
N ALA A 86 13.22 0.61 -8.25
CA ALA A 86 14.00 -0.23 -9.16
C ALA A 86 14.79 0.66 -10.11
N ASP A 87 16.11 0.45 -10.19
CA ASP A 87 17.03 1.12 -11.10
C ASP A 87 17.33 0.15 -12.23
N GLY A 88 16.83 0.47 -13.41
CA GLY A 88 16.94 -0.37 -14.60
C GLY A 88 18.29 -0.17 -15.29
N MET A 89 18.93 -1.29 -15.64
CA MET A 89 20.15 -1.31 -16.41
C MET A 89 19.98 -2.13 -17.69
N GLY A 90 20.42 -1.54 -18.81
CA GLY A 90 20.34 -2.21 -20.11
C GLY A 90 20.45 -1.17 -21.22
N GLY A 91 21.04 -1.53 -22.36
CA GLY A 91 21.20 -0.57 -23.47
C GLY A 91 19.86 -0.10 -24.04
N HIS A 92 19.70 1.21 -24.11
CA HIS A 92 18.71 2.00 -24.87
C HIS A 92 17.23 1.98 -24.48
N GLN A 93 16.56 0.94 -24.13
CA GLN A 93 15.12 0.93 -23.79
C GLN A 93 14.75 -0.19 -22.82
N TYR A 94 15.62 -1.14 -22.66
CA TYR A 94 15.31 -2.34 -21.89
C TYR A 94 15.44 -2.13 -20.38
N GLY A 95 16.20 -1.12 -19.91
CA GLY A 95 16.31 -0.76 -18.51
C GLY A 95 14.97 -0.30 -17.92
N GLU A 96 14.27 0.59 -18.63
CA GLU A 96 12.92 1.04 -18.25
C GLU A 96 11.93 -0.12 -18.20
N VAL A 97 11.95 -1.00 -19.20
CA VAL A 97 11.09 -2.18 -19.22
C VAL A 97 11.39 -3.09 -18.04
N ALA A 98 12.67 -3.33 -17.75
CA ALA A 98 13.09 -4.20 -16.65
C ALA A 98 12.65 -3.66 -15.28
N SER A 99 12.90 -2.37 -15.01
CA SER A 99 12.51 -1.74 -13.75
C SER A 99 10.99 -1.71 -13.56
N ASN A 100 10.25 -1.39 -14.62
CA ASN A 100 8.79 -1.36 -14.59
C ASN A 100 8.21 -2.77 -14.36
N ALA A 101 8.70 -3.78 -15.08
CA ALA A 101 8.27 -5.18 -14.92
C ALA A 101 8.51 -5.68 -13.49
N ALA A 102 9.68 -5.39 -12.93
CA ALA A 102 10.02 -5.77 -11.56
C ALA A 102 9.08 -5.15 -10.52
N ILE A 103 8.82 -3.85 -10.63
CA ILE A 103 7.91 -3.13 -9.72
C ILE A 103 6.48 -3.65 -9.82
N ARG A 104 5.97 -3.84 -11.03
CA ARG A 104 4.61 -4.35 -11.26
C ARG A 104 4.43 -5.75 -10.70
N THR A 105 5.41 -6.62 -10.90
CA THR A 105 5.37 -8.00 -10.41
C THR A 105 5.43 -8.04 -8.89
N MET A 106 6.41 -7.37 -8.29
CA MET A 106 6.58 -7.34 -6.83
C MET A 106 5.40 -6.66 -6.14
N GLY A 107 4.98 -5.50 -6.64
CA GLY A 107 3.85 -4.76 -6.11
C GLY A 107 2.53 -5.52 -6.22
N GLY A 108 2.28 -6.12 -7.37
CA GLY A 108 1.09 -6.93 -7.62
C GLY A 108 1.02 -8.15 -6.70
N LEU A 109 2.14 -8.84 -6.51
CA LEU A 109 2.22 -10.00 -5.62
C LEU A 109 1.99 -9.61 -4.16
N ILE A 110 2.64 -8.54 -3.67
CA ILE A 110 2.46 -8.07 -2.30
C ILE A 110 1.01 -7.64 -2.08
N LEU A 111 0.47 -6.78 -2.93
CA LEU A 111 -0.91 -6.29 -2.79
C LEU A 111 -1.92 -7.42 -2.90
N GLY A 112 -1.74 -8.35 -3.84
CA GLY A 112 -2.63 -9.50 -4.01
C GLY A 112 -2.66 -10.44 -2.80
N LYS A 113 -1.51 -10.63 -2.16
CA LYS A 113 -1.41 -11.44 -0.94
C LYS A 113 -1.94 -10.72 0.30
N PHE A 114 -1.73 -9.40 0.40
CA PHE A 114 -2.19 -8.63 1.55
C PHE A 114 -3.68 -8.24 1.49
N HIS A 115 -4.26 -8.14 0.30
CA HIS A 115 -5.65 -7.73 0.14
C HIS A 115 -6.66 -8.53 1.02
N PRO A 116 -6.60 -9.87 1.10
CA PRO A 116 -7.49 -10.62 1.98
C PRO A 116 -7.28 -10.32 3.46
N TYR A 117 -6.02 -10.12 3.87
CA TYR A 117 -5.66 -9.89 5.27
C TYR A 117 -5.91 -8.46 5.75
N MET A 118 -6.07 -7.50 4.85
CA MET A 118 -6.40 -6.12 5.22
C MET A 118 -7.77 -5.99 5.87
N PHE A 119 -8.66 -6.97 5.67
CA PHE A 119 -10.02 -6.95 6.19
C PHE A 119 -10.27 -7.98 7.31
N ASP A 120 -9.34 -8.90 7.57
CA ASP A 120 -9.59 -10.04 8.46
C ASP A 120 -8.31 -10.42 9.26
N LEU A 121 -7.70 -9.43 9.93
CA LEU A 121 -6.40 -9.57 10.58
C LEU A 121 -6.39 -10.41 11.87
N PRO A 122 -5.86 -11.64 11.86
CA PRO A 122 -5.18 -12.21 13.00
C PRO A 122 -3.68 -11.94 12.89
N THR A 123 -3.16 -11.17 13.82
CA THR A 123 -1.79 -10.64 13.86
C THR A 123 -0.64 -11.68 13.84
N LYS A 124 -0.94 -12.96 13.96
CA LYS A 124 0.07 -14.00 14.12
C LYS A 124 0.50 -14.73 12.85
N VAL A 125 -0.25 -14.60 11.76
CA VAL A 125 0.02 -15.30 10.48
C VAL A 125 0.96 -14.51 9.58
N MET A 126 1.31 -13.28 9.95
CA MET A 126 1.99 -12.34 9.05
C MET A 126 3.49 -12.56 8.88
N ASP A 127 4.21 -13.00 9.91
CA ASP A 127 5.67 -13.05 9.85
C ASP A 127 6.20 -14.14 8.89
N GLU A 128 5.62 -15.33 8.88
CA GLU A 128 6.02 -16.40 7.97
C GLU A 128 5.62 -16.08 6.53
N SER A 129 4.40 -15.58 6.34
CA SER A 129 3.89 -15.20 5.01
C SER A 129 4.70 -14.09 4.36
N ILE A 130 5.22 -13.12 5.11
CA ILE A 130 6.03 -12.02 4.60
C ILE A 130 7.36 -12.51 4.01
N GLN A 131 8.03 -13.45 4.67
CA GLN A 131 9.29 -14.00 4.16
C GLN A 131 9.09 -14.80 2.88
N GLU A 132 8.04 -15.60 2.81
CA GLU A 132 7.67 -16.34 1.60
C GLU A 132 7.32 -15.41 0.43
N ILE A 133 6.54 -14.37 0.68
CA ILE A 133 6.16 -13.36 -0.31
C ILE A 133 7.40 -12.64 -0.84
N LYS A 134 8.33 -12.28 0.05
CA LYS A 134 9.59 -11.63 -0.31
C LYS A 134 10.42 -12.47 -1.27
N LEU A 135 10.62 -13.75 -0.96
CA LEU A 135 11.38 -14.67 -1.80
C LEU A 135 10.69 -14.95 -3.15
N ALA A 136 9.39 -15.23 -3.11
CA ALA A 136 8.59 -15.46 -4.31
C ALA A 136 8.58 -14.22 -5.21
N GLY A 137 8.37 -13.03 -4.63
CA GLY A 137 8.31 -11.78 -5.38
C GLY A 137 9.59 -11.44 -6.12
N VAL A 138 10.74 -11.62 -5.48
CA VAL A 138 12.04 -11.41 -6.14
C VAL A 138 12.26 -12.41 -7.28
N LYS A 139 11.92 -13.67 -7.06
CA LYS A 139 12.07 -14.72 -8.08
C LYS A 139 11.13 -14.51 -9.26
N ASP A 140 9.88 -14.17 -9.01
CA ASP A 140 8.91 -13.89 -10.06
C ASP A 140 9.28 -12.64 -10.84
N ALA A 141 9.73 -11.58 -10.18
CA ALA A 141 10.24 -10.38 -10.83
C ALA A 141 11.43 -10.70 -11.74
N GLN A 142 12.39 -11.52 -11.29
CA GLN A 142 13.53 -11.95 -12.10
C GLN A 142 13.07 -12.70 -13.35
N ASN A 143 12.14 -13.65 -13.23
CA ASN A 143 11.62 -14.42 -14.35
C ASN A 143 10.93 -13.51 -15.39
N ILE A 144 10.12 -12.57 -14.94
CA ILE A 144 9.42 -11.62 -15.82
C ILE A 144 10.41 -10.69 -16.52
N VAL A 145 11.40 -10.16 -15.82
CA VAL A 145 12.44 -9.30 -16.40
C VAL A 145 13.22 -10.07 -17.48
N GLN A 146 13.60 -11.33 -17.24
CA GLN A 146 14.28 -12.16 -18.23
C GLN A 146 13.44 -12.41 -19.48
N HIS A 147 12.12 -12.46 -19.33
CA HIS A 147 11.20 -12.69 -20.44
C HIS A 147 10.87 -11.41 -21.22
N GLU A 148 10.57 -10.32 -20.53
CA GLU A 148 10.11 -9.05 -21.13
C GLU A 148 11.27 -8.17 -21.60
N ALA A 149 12.42 -8.26 -20.94
CA ALA A 149 13.61 -7.44 -21.21
C ALA A 149 14.88 -8.29 -21.25
N PRO A 150 15.01 -9.24 -22.21
CA PRO A 150 16.15 -10.13 -22.26
C PRO A 150 17.46 -9.37 -22.45
N GLY A 151 18.47 -9.71 -21.64
CA GLY A 151 19.77 -9.04 -21.64
C GLY A 151 19.85 -7.74 -20.84
N SER A 152 18.76 -7.33 -20.20
CA SER A 152 18.73 -6.24 -19.25
C SER A 152 18.58 -6.76 -17.82
N GLY A 153 18.67 -5.85 -16.86
CA GLY A 153 18.47 -6.14 -15.45
C GLY A 153 17.92 -4.93 -14.72
N THR A 154 17.62 -5.12 -13.46
CA THR A 154 17.23 -4.01 -12.58
C THR A 154 17.59 -4.32 -11.15
N THR A 155 17.90 -3.30 -10.38
CA THR A 155 17.87 -3.41 -8.92
C THR A 155 16.43 -3.52 -8.45
N LEU A 156 16.22 -3.95 -7.23
CA LEU A 156 14.91 -3.94 -6.60
C LEU A 156 15.06 -3.72 -5.10
N THR A 157 14.47 -2.65 -4.59
CA THR A 157 14.36 -2.42 -3.16
C THR A 157 12.89 -2.20 -2.82
N ALA A 158 12.34 -3.07 -2.00
CA ALA A 158 10.95 -2.99 -1.54
C ALA A 158 10.91 -2.87 -0.03
N ALA A 159 10.15 -1.90 0.49
CA ALA A 159 9.87 -1.74 1.90
C ALA A 159 8.35 -1.85 2.14
N LEU A 160 7.98 -2.81 2.97
CA LEU A 160 6.61 -2.99 3.45
C LEU A 160 6.54 -2.52 4.90
N VAL A 161 5.71 -1.53 5.15
CA VAL A 161 5.40 -1.03 6.48
C VAL A 161 4.02 -1.50 6.88
N LEU A 162 3.90 -2.13 8.05
CA LEU A 162 2.64 -2.57 8.60
C LEU A 162 2.60 -2.25 10.09
N GLY A 163 1.79 -1.28 10.46
CA GLY A 163 1.80 -0.75 11.81
C GLY A 163 3.18 -0.21 12.20
N ARG A 164 3.85 -0.89 13.12
CA ARG A 164 5.20 -0.54 13.62
C ARG A 164 6.32 -1.41 13.05
N GLN A 165 5.98 -2.35 12.18
CA GLN A 165 6.94 -3.25 11.55
C GLN A 165 7.32 -2.77 10.17
N VAL A 166 8.60 -2.90 9.82
CA VAL A 166 9.14 -2.65 8.48
C VAL A 166 9.83 -3.91 8.01
N THR A 167 9.44 -4.38 6.84
CA THR A 167 10.09 -5.51 6.16
C THR A 167 10.73 -5.02 4.87
N ILE A 168 11.99 -5.34 4.66
CA ILE A 168 12.75 -4.90 3.48
C ILE A 168 13.17 -6.12 2.65
N ALA A 169 12.96 -6.03 1.35
CA ALA A 169 13.57 -6.88 0.35
C ALA A 169 14.51 -6.02 -0.51
N HIS A 170 15.75 -6.51 -0.74
CA HIS A 170 16.72 -5.74 -1.49
C HIS A 170 17.56 -6.66 -2.37
N VAL A 171 17.72 -6.25 -3.64
CA VAL A 171 18.60 -6.86 -4.63
C VAL A 171 19.28 -5.75 -5.43
N GLY A 172 20.59 -5.80 -5.53
CA GLY A 172 21.39 -4.83 -6.28
C GLY A 172 22.17 -3.88 -5.38
N ASP A 173 22.52 -2.71 -5.89
CA ASP A 173 23.37 -1.71 -5.26
C ASP A 173 22.65 -0.38 -4.97
N SER A 174 21.34 -0.28 -5.24
CA SER A 174 20.51 0.86 -4.84
C SER A 174 20.53 1.04 -3.31
N ARG A 175 20.59 2.30 -2.83
CA ARG A 175 20.76 2.64 -1.40
C ARG A 175 19.80 3.71 -0.96
#